data_d298f5e20775883474f1a9fc53634144
#
_entry.id   d298f5e20775883474f1a9fc53634144
#
_cell.length_a   1.000
_cell.length_b   1.000
_cell.length_c   1.000
_cell.angle_alpha   90.00
_cell.angle_beta   90.00
_cell.angle_gamma   90.00
#
_symmetry.space_group_name_H-M   'P 1'
#
loop_
_entity.id
_entity.type
_entity.pdbx_description
1 polymer ?
#
loop_
_entity_poly.entity_id
_entity_poly.type
_entity_poly.pdbx_seq_one_letter_code
_entity_poly.pdbx_strand_id
1 'polypeptide(L)'
;MEKVTFEALLDGRWHHAATLEFADAARGRRGLCFLEYTQDYLDAWQATGRLDASVSLTLPLEWGPATCARWPAFLDDLRPMGNARRWWLHRLRLADSDESDLRLLREGTAAPIGNVRVAESVPSERVRPRRFPLRDVVEREHDFIAWAADHGAQVGGATGAGGESPKLLLRREGDEVWIDVSQDEPENA
;
A
#
# COMPACT_ATOMS: atom_id res chain seq x y z
N MET A 1 4.43 21.51 4.98
CA MET A 1 4.19 20.69 3.79
C MET A 1 3.75 19.29 4.23
N GLU A 2 2.80 18.71 3.53
CA GLU A 2 2.34 17.35 3.79
C GLU A 2 3.36 16.35 3.27
N LYS A 3 3.57 15.23 4.00
CA LYS A 3 4.56 14.20 3.65
C LYS A 3 3.95 12.82 3.70
N VAL A 4 4.49 11.92 2.92
CA VAL A 4 4.21 10.47 2.96
C VAL A 4 5.53 9.72 2.98
N THR A 5 5.63 8.74 3.86
CA THR A 5 6.79 7.88 4.05
C THR A 5 6.61 6.56 3.31
N PHE A 6 7.57 6.16 2.52
CA PHE A 6 7.57 4.87 1.83
C PHE A 6 8.56 3.91 2.49
N GLU A 7 8.09 2.68 2.65
CA GLU A 7 8.92 1.54 3.00
C GLU A 7 9.01 0.59 1.82
N ALA A 8 10.19 0.00 1.63
CA ALA A 8 10.44 -1.05 0.63
C ALA A 8 10.71 -2.38 1.32
N LEU A 9 10.08 -3.45 0.84
CA LEU A 9 10.34 -4.82 1.29
C LEU A 9 11.53 -5.39 0.54
N LEU A 10 12.64 -5.57 1.23
CA LEU A 10 13.85 -6.18 0.70
C LEU A 10 14.35 -7.24 1.67
N ASP A 11 14.72 -8.38 1.12
CA ASP A 11 15.25 -9.52 1.89
C ASP A 11 14.36 -9.90 3.10
N GLY A 12 13.03 -9.84 2.91
CA GLY A 12 12.03 -10.19 3.90
C GLY A 12 11.81 -9.15 5.02
N ARG A 13 12.33 -7.92 4.86
CA ARG A 13 12.18 -6.84 5.84
C ARG A 13 11.75 -5.55 5.17
N TRP A 14 10.91 -4.79 5.90
CA TRP A 14 10.54 -3.44 5.51
C TRP A 14 11.62 -2.45 5.95
N HIS A 15 12.06 -1.63 5.00
CA HIS A 15 13.07 -0.59 5.19
C HIS A 15 12.47 0.77 4.88
N HIS A 16 12.70 1.76 5.75
CA HIS A 16 12.33 3.14 5.46
C HIS A 16 13.14 3.63 4.26
N ALA A 17 12.51 3.71 3.09
CA ALA A 17 13.21 3.97 1.83
C ALA A 17 13.22 5.45 1.45
N ALA A 18 12.05 6.08 1.41
CA ALA A 18 11.93 7.43 0.87
C ALA A 18 10.79 8.22 1.53
N THR A 19 10.85 9.54 1.37
CA THR A 19 9.77 10.47 1.74
C THR A 19 9.34 11.24 0.50
N LEU A 20 8.03 11.42 0.33
CA LEU A 20 7.44 12.26 -0.70
C LEU A 20 6.80 13.49 -0.03
N GLU A 21 7.29 14.66 -0.38
CA GLU A 21 6.74 15.93 0.08
C GLU A 21 5.84 16.55 -0.99
N PHE A 22 4.68 17.04 -0.57
CA PHE A 22 3.71 17.69 -1.45
C PHE A 22 3.78 19.21 -1.28
N ALA A 23 4.10 19.93 -2.35
CA ALA A 23 4.14 21.39 -2.32
C ALA A 23 2.75 21.98 -2.05
N ASP A 24 1.71 21.37 -2.63
CA ASP A 24 0.30 21.70 -2.42
C ASP A 24 -0.54 20.43 -2.48
N ALA A 25 -0.87 19.89 -1.31
CA ALA A 25 -1.64 18.65 -1.19
C ALA A 25 -3.08 18.76 -1.70
N ALA A 26 -3.66 19.97 -1.69
CA ALA A 26 -5.01 20.20 -2.18
C ALA A 26 -5.14 19.99 -3.70
N ARG A 27 -4.03 20.09 -4.43
CA ARG A 27 -4.00 19.80 -5.89
C ARG A 27 -4.01 18.32 -6.21
N GLY A 28 -3.94 17.44 -5.19
CA GLY A 28 -3.91 16.00 -5.35
C GLY A 28 -2.87 15.57 -6.38
N ARG A 29 -3.24 14.68 -7.28
CA ARG A 29 -2.34 14.10 -8.30
C ARG A 29 -1.69 15.10 -9.27
N ARG A 30 -2.23 16.32 -9.37
CA ARG A 30 -1.69 17.38 -10.23
C ARG A 30 -0.69 18.28 -9.50
N GLY A 31 -0.49 18.05 -8.21
CA GLY A 31 0.42 18.83 -7.39
C GLY A 31 1.88 18.47 -7.63
N LEU A 32 2.74 19.50 -7.57
CA LEU A 32 4.18 19.33 -7.53
C LEU A 32 4.56 18.58 -6.25
N CYS A 33 5.49 17.65 -6.37
CA CYS A 33 6.03 16.95 -5.21
C CYS A 33 7.52 16.63 -5.38
N PHE A 34 8.16 16.28 -4.26
CA PHE A 34 9.59 16.01 -4.18
C PHE A 34 9.79 14.67 -3.47
N LEU A 35 10.43 13.72 -4.15
CA LEU A 35 10.77 12.44 -3.56
C LEU A 35 12.24 12.45 -3.18
N GLU A 36 12.54 12.08 -1.95
CA GLU A 36 13.90 11.95 -1.46
C GLU A 36 14.07 10.61 -0.73
N TYR A 37 15.09 9.87 -1.14
CA TYR A 37 15.51 8.66 -0.43
C TYR A 37 16.22 9.02 0.86
N THR A 38 16.06 8.20 1.91
CA THR A 38 16.79 8.41 3.16
C THR A 38 18.29 8.10 2.96
N GLN A 39 19.13 8.77 3.72
CA GLN A 39 20.58 8.57 3.64
C GLN A 39 20.95 7.11 3.96
N ASP A 40 20.45 6.58 5.07
CA ASP A 40 20.72 5.20 5.49
C ASP A 40 20.30 4.18 4.42
N TYR A 41 19.22 4.45 3.72
CA TYR A 41 18.75 3.58 2.65
C TYR A 41 19.65 3.65 1.41
N LEU A 42 20.07 4.83 1.02
CA LEU A 42 21.02 5.00 -0.09
C LEU A 42 22.37 4.35 0.23
N ASP A 43 22.90 4.55 1.43
CA ASP A 43 24.16 3.93 1.87
C ASP A 43 24.09 2.40 1.81
N ALA A 44 22.95 1.81 2.15
CA ALA A 44 22.76 0.37 2.13
C ALA A 44 22.57 -0.21 0.72
N TRP A 45 21.81 0.46 -0.14
CA TRP A 45 21.28 -0.16 -1.34
C TRP A 45 21.74 0.44 -2.67
N GLN A 46 22.19 1.69 -2.73
CA GLN A 46 22.53 2.36 -4.00
C GLN A 46 23.60 1.59 -4.78
N ALA A 47 24.67 1.17 -4.11
CA ALA A 47 25.80 0.47 -4.73
C ALA A 47 25.48 -0.97 -5.16
N THR A 48 24.36 -1.53 -4.72
CA THR A 48 23.98 -2.93 -5.04
C THR A 48 23.50 -3.11 -6.48
N GLY A 49 23.04 -2.04 -7.14
CA GLY A 49 22.45 -2.08 -8.46
C GLY A 49 21.09 -2.81 -8.54
N ARG A 50 20.45 -3.08 -7.40
CA ARG A 50 19.15 -3.74 -7.32
C ARG A 50 18.04 -2.80 -7.77
N LEU A 51 17.32 -3.19 -8.81
CA LEU A 51 16.18 -2.41 -9.33
C LEU A 51 14.97 -2.43 -8.39
N ASP A 52 14.79 -3.52 -7.65
CA ASP A 52 13.72 -3.69 -6.66
C ASP A 52 13.92 -2.86 -5.39
N ALA A 53 15.11 -2.27 -5.19
CA ALA A 53 15.36 -1.32 -4.12
C ALA A 53 14.80 0.08 -4.42
N SER A 54 14.53 0.42 -5.67
CA SER A 54 13.88 1.70 -6.00
C SER A 54 12.37 1.62 -5.76
N VAL A 55 11.78 2.68 -5.20
CA VAL A 55 10.30 2.76 -5.03
C VAL A 55 9.59 2.85 -6.38
N SER A 56 10.30 3.20 -7.44
CA SER A 56 9.85 3.18 -8.82
C SER A 56 11.05 3.13 -9.77
N LEU A 57 10.91 2.42 -10.90
CA LEU A 57 11.95 2.37 -11.92
C LEU A 57 12.25 3.74 -12.56
N THR A 58 11.30 4.68 -12.48
CA THR A 58 11.48 6.06 -12.97
C THR A 58 12.09 7.00 -11.95
N LEU A 59 12.31 6.52 -10.73
CA LEU A 59 12.89 7.25 -9.60
C LEU A 59 14.02 6.39 -9.00
N PRO A 60 15.18 6.32 -9.68
CA PRO A 60 16.30 5.49 -9.24
C PRO A 60 16.87 5.97 -7.91
N LEU A 61 17.70 5.14 -7.26
CA LEU A 61 18.39 5.48 -6.02
C LEU A 61 19.46 6.55 -6.27
N GLU A 62 19.07 7.80 -6.10
CA GLU A 62 19.95 8.97 -6.30
C GLU A 62 19.92 9.88 -5.08
N TRP A 63 21.01 10.56 -4.84
CA TRP A 63 21.12 11.56 -3.78
C TRP A 63 20.36 12.83 -4.12
N GLY A 64 19.71 13.38 -3.11
CA GLY A 64 18.93 14.59 -3.21
C GLY A 64 17.52 14.37 -3.75
N PRO A 65 16.66 15.41 -3.68
CA PRO A 65 15.27 15.31 -4.02
C PRO A 65 15.02 15.25 -5.53
N ALA A 66 14.31 14.24 -5.97
CA ALA A 66 13.76 14.17 -7.33
C ALA A 66 12.49 15.02 -7.42
N THR A 67 12.48 15.98 -8.34
CA THR A 67 11.32 16.83 -8.59
C THR A 67 10.32 16.17 -9.51
N CYS A 68 9.09 15.98 -9.03
CA CYS A 68 7.98 15.40 -9.78
C CYS A 68 6.92 16.49 -10.05
N ALA A 69 6.74 16.90 -11.31
CA ALA A 69 5.76 17.92 -11.70
C ALA A 69 4.31 17.55 -11.33
N ARG A 70 4.07 16.28 -11.08
CA ARG A 70 2.82 15.67 -10.60
C ARG A 70 3.15 14.41 -9.81
N TRP A 71 2.18 13.81 -9.15
CA TRP A 71 2.36 12.52 -8.46
C TRP A 71 3.03 11.50 -9.38
N PRO A 72 4.09 10.80 -8.89
CA PRO A 72 4.69 9.68 -9.59
C PRO A 72 3.66 8.57 -9.84
N ALA A 73 3.76 7.94 -11.02
CA ALA A 73 2.77 6.95 -11.46
C ALA A 73 2.62 5.75 -10.51
N PHE A 74 3.69 5.35 -9.81
CA PHE A 74 3.63 4.23 -8.87
C PHE A 74 2.64 4.44 -7.71
N LEU A 75 2.28 5.68 -7.39
CA LEU A 75 1.25 5.96 -6.38
C LEU A 75 -0.15 5.55 -6.86
N ASP A 76 -0.39 5.50 -8.16
CA ASP A 76 -1.65 5.01 -8.71
C ASP A 76 -1.79 3.48 -8.49
N ASP A 77 -0.67 2.75 -8.37
CA ASP A 77 -0.66 1.33 -8.07
C ASP A 77 -0.91 1.06 -6.57
N LEU A 78 -0.58 2.01 -5.70
CA LEU A 78 -0.75 1.86 -4.26
C LEU A 78 -2.15 2.29 -3.79
N ARG A 79 -2.68 3.38 -4.29
CA ARG A 79 -3.92 3.96 -3.77
C ARG A 79 -5.16 3.14 -4.11
N PRO A 80 -6.19 3.16 -3.24
CA PRO A 80 -7.45 2.49 -3.52
C PRO A 80 -8.11 3.02 -4.79
N MET A 81 -8.59 2.10 -5.65
CA MET A 81 -9.32 2.40 -6.89
C MET A 81 -10.67 1.67 -6.94
N GLY A 82 -11.57 2.10 -7.83
CA GLY A 82 -12.84 1.44 -8.07
C GLY A 82 -13.71 1.28 -6.80
N ASN A 83 -14.13 0.06 -6.51
CA ASN A 83 -14.95 -0.26 -5.33
C ASN A 83 -14.25 0.04 -4.01
N ALA A 84 -12.96 -0.25 -3.93
CA ALA A 84 -12.17 0.03 -2.74
C ALA A 84 -12.07 1.53 -2.46
N ARG A 85 -11.90 2.36 -3.49
CA ARG A 85 -11.95 3.81 -3.36
C ARG A 85 -13.28 4.27 -2.78
N ARG A 86 -14.42 3.79 -3.32
CA ARG A 86 -15.76 4.15 -2.81
C ARG A 86 -15.94 3.77 -1.34
N TRP A 87 -15.48 2.57 -0.97
CA TRP A 87 -15.55 2.09 0.41
C TRP A 87 -14.72 2.97 1.36
N TRP A 88 -13.48 3.28 0.99
CA TRP A 88 -12.60 4.13 1.79
C TRP A 88 -13.13 5.56 1.91
N LEU A 89 -13.62 6.16 0.83
CA LEU A 89 -14.23 7.50 0.87
C LEU A 89 -15.42 7.53 1.82
N HIS A 90 -16.29 6.52 1.77
CA HIS A 90 -17.42 6.40 2.70
C HIS A 90 -16.95 6.26 4.15
N ARG A 91 -16.00 5.36 4.42
CA ARG A 91 -15.44 5.13 5.75
C ARG A 91 -14.80 6.38 6.34
N LEU A 92 -14.04 7.12 5.54
CA LEU A 92 -13.35 8.35 5.94
C LEU A 92 -14.25 9.58 5.87
N ARG A 93 -15.49 9.44 5.39
CA ARG A 93 -16.45 10.54 5.18
C ARG A 93 -15.87 11.64 4.29
N LEU A 94 -15.21 11.25 3.21
CA LEU A 94 -14.60 12.14 2.23
C LEU A 94 -15.43 12.21 0.96
N ALA A 95 -15.40 13.38 0.31
CA ALA A 95 -15.90 13.52 -1.06
C ALA A 95 -14.97 12.83 -2.05
N ASP A 96 -15.48 12.40 -3.20
CA ASP A 96 -14.66 11.87 -4.28
C ASP A 96 -14.03 13.03 -5.06
N SER A 97 -12.84 13.42 -4.64
CA SER A 97 -12.08 14.53 -5.21
C SER A 97 -10.58 14.26 -5.20
N ASP A 98 -9.81 15.05 -5.94
CA ASP A 98 -8.35 15.00 -5.95
C ASP A 98 -7.75 15.28 -4.55
N GLU A 99 -8.43 16.11 -3.74
CA GLU A 99 -8.01 16.44 -2.36
C GLU A 99 -8.05 15.21 -1.43
N SER A 100 -8.94 14.25 -1.71
CA SER A 100 -9.07 13.04 -0.92
C SER A 100 -7.97 12.02 -1.19
N ASP A 101 -7.24 12.14 -2.29
CA ASP A 101 -6.24 11.16 -2.71
C ASP A 101 -5.10 10.99 -1.70
N LEU A 102 -4.64 12.07 -1.07
CA LEU A 102 -3.60 11.99 -0.04
C LEU A 102 -4.07 11.22 1.20
N ARG A 103 -5.33 11.46 1.63
CA ARG A 103 -5.92 10.71 2.75
C ARG A 103 -6.07 9.23 2.41
N LEU A 104 -6.53 8.92 1.19
CA LEU A 104 -6.62 7.55 0.70
C LEU A 104 -5.25 6.87 0.64
N LEU A 105 -4.20 7.59 0.23
CA LEU A 105 -2.85 7.06 0.20
C LEU A 105 -2.34 6.74 1.61
N ARG A 106 -2.60 7.61 2.59
CA ARG A 106 -2.15 7.43 3.98
C ARG A 106 -2.91 6.37 4.76
N GLU A 107 -4.17 6.13 4.43
CA GLU A 107 -5.04 5.29 5.25
C GLU A 107 -5.47 3.99 4.56
N GLY A 108 -5.46 3.97 3.23
CA GLY A 108 -6.01 2.89 2.42
C GLY A 108 -4.99 1.99 1.71
N THR A 109 -3.71 2.03 2.10
CA THR A 109 -2.63 1.34 1.38
C THR A 109 -1.81 0.39 2.25
N ALA A 110 -2.39 -0.11 3.34
CA ALA A 110 -1.68 -0.94 4.32
C ALA A 110 -1.11 -2.24 3.74
N ALA A 111 -1.80 -2.84 2.77
CA ALA A 111 -1.43 -4.12 2.18
C ALA A 111 -1.22 -3.99 0.65
N PRO A 112 -0.07 -3.47 0.20
CA PRO A 112 0.24 -3.37 -1.22
C PRO A 112 0.48 -4.75 -1.84
N ILE A 113 0.28 -4.88 -3.16
CA ILE A 113 0.64 -6.09 -3.90
C ILE A 113 2.15 -6.18 -4.13
N GLY A 114 2.81 -5.03 -4.25
CA GLY A 114 4.23 -4.91 -4.53
C GLY A 114 5.10 -4.86 -3.27
N ASN A 115 6.35 -4.54 -3.49
CA ASN A 115 7.36 -4.40 -2.43
C ASN A 115 7.48 -2.98 -1.85
N VAL A 116 6.52 -2.09 -2.13
CA VAL A 116 6.49 -0.71 -1.60
C VAL A 116 5.18 -0.48 -0.87
N ARG A 117 5.22 0.09 0.32
CA ARG A 117 4.05 0.50 1.09
C ARG A 117 4.19 1.90 1.67
N VAL A 118 3.07 2.46 2.08
CA VAL A 118 3.00 3.72 2.82
C VAL A 118 3.05 3.41 4.32
N ALA A 119 4.08 3.90 5.02
CA ALA A 119 4.31 3.61 6.43
C ALA A 119 3.14 4.09 7.32
N GLU A 120 2.56 5.24 7.02
CA GLU A 120 1.43 5.81 7.77
C GLU A 120 0.15 4.99 7.66
N SER A 121 0.05 4.14 6.63
CA SER A 121 -1.10 3.26 6.41
C SER A 121 -1.04 1.97 7.25
N VAL A 122 0.14 1.61 7.74
CA VAL A 122 0.34 0.39 8.52
C VAL A 122 -0.29 0.55 9.90
N PRO A 123 -1.16 -0.37 10.34
CA PRO A 123 -1.74 -0.30 11.67
C PRO A 123 -0.65 -0.31 12.75
N SER A 124 -0.78 0.59 13.73
CA SER A 124 0.17 0.69 14.87
C SER A 124 0.10 -0.52 15.81
N GLU A 125 -1.04 -1.18 15.84
CA GLU A 125 -1.26 -2.39 16.64
C GLU A 125 -1.32 -3.62 15.74
N ARG A 126 -0.52 -4.64 16.06
CA ARG A 126 -0.61 -5.95 15.41
C ARG A 126 -1.85 -6.67 15.91
N VAL A 127 -2.92 -6.62 15.14
CA VAL A 127 -4.11 -7.44 15.38
C VAL A 127 -3.84 -8.83 14.80
N ARG A 128 -4.02 -9.88 15.62
CA ARG A 128 -3.92 -11.24 15.10
C ARG A 128 -4.96 -11.42 13.99
N PRO A 129 -4.55 -11.86 12.79
CA PRO A 129 -5.49 -12.04 11.70
C PRO A 129 -6.49 -13.14 12.04
N ARG A 130 -7.75 -12.93 11.68
CA ARG A 130 -8.76 -13.98 11.74
C ARG A 130 -8.44 -15.01 10.67
N ARG A 131 -8.27 -16.26 11.08
CA ARG A 131 -8.02 -17.39 10.19
C ARG A 131 -9.30 -18.12 9.88
N PHE A 132 -9.41 -18.63 8.67
CA PHE A 132 -10.53 -19.43 8.17
C PHE A 132 -10.03 -20.72 7.56
N PRO A 133 -10.76 -21.84 7.69
CA PRO A 133 -10.50 -23.01 6.89
C PRO A 133 -10.58 -22.70 5.39
N LEU A 134 -9.69 -23.24 4.59
CA LEU A 134 -9.70 -23.05 3.13
C LEU A 134 -11.05 -23.44 2.52
N ARG A 135 -11.70 -24.50 3.05
CA ARG A 135 -13.03 -24.94 2.61
C ARG A 135 -14.08 -23.84 2.71
N ASP A 136 -14.05 -23.00 3.77
CA ASP A 136 -15.03 -21.93 3.99
C ASP A 136 -14.93 -20.87 2.88
N VAL A 137 -13.74 -20.67 2.34
CA VAL A 137 -13.49 -19.79 1.18
C VAL A 137 -14.04 -20.42 -0.11
N VAL A 138 -13.76 -21.70 -0.33
CA VAL A 138 -14.16 -22.45 -1.53
C VAL A 138 -15.69 -22.61 -1.59
N GLU A 139 -16.31 -22.95 -0.46
CA GLU A 139 -17.74 -23.16 -0.32
C GLU A 139 -18.52 -21.86 -0.10
N ARG A 140 -17.81 -20.74 0.03
CA ARG A 140 -18.39 -19.40 0.26
C ARG A 140 -19.28 -19.35 1.49
N GLU A 141 -18.79 -19.91 2.58
CA GLU A 141 -19.52 -19.90 3.84
C GLU A 141 -19.88 -18.48 4.28
N HIS A 142 -21.06 -18.34 4.89
CA HIS A 142 -21.64 -17.03 5.22
C HIS A 142 -20.71 -16.17 6.07
N ASP A 143 -20.07 -16.75 7.08
CA ASP A 143 -19.16 -16.03 8.00
C ASP A 143 -17.93 -15.50 7.29
N PHE A 144 -17.36 -16.28 6.36
CA PHE A 144 -16.25 -15.83 5.53
C PHE A 144 -16.68 -14.71 4.59
N ILE A 145 -17.83 -14.85 3.92
CA ILE A 145 -18.34 -13.84 2.99
C ILE A 145 -18.67 -12.53 3.70
N ALA A 146 -19.33 -12.59 4.86
CA ALA A 146 -19.62 -11.40 5.65
C ALA A 146 -18.35 -10.67 6.10
N TRP A 147 -17.40 -11.43 6.62
CA TRP A 147 -16.12 -10.88 7.02
C TRP A 147 -15.32 -10.33 5.82
N ALA A 148 -15.31 -11.02 4.70
CA ALA A 148 -14.64 -10.58 3.48
C ALA A 148 -15.27 -9.30 2.90
N ALA A 149 -16.58 -9.12 3.01
CA ALA A 149 -17.26 -7.90 2.60
C ALA A 149 -16.83 -6.70 3.47
N ASP A 150 -16.66 -6.91 4.78
CA ASP A 150 -16.26 -5.86 5.71
C ASP A 150 -14.77 -5.51 5.61
N HIS A 151 -13.91 -6.51 5.40
CA HIS A 151 -12.45 -6.36 5.45
C HIS A 151 -11.80 -6.37 4.07
N GLY A 152 -12.44 -6.96 3.07
CA GLY A 152 -11.89 -7.10 1.73
C GLY A 152 -11.64 -5.78 1.04
N ALA A 153 -12.47 -4.78 1.26
CA ALA A 153 -12.24 -3.43 0.77
C ALA A 153 -11.10 -2.72 1.52
N GLN A 154 -10.89 -3.05 2.79
CA GLN A 154 -9.80 -2.51 3.59
C GLN A 154 -8.44 -2.98 3.05
N VAL A 155 -8.36 -4.22 2.58
CA VAL A 155 -7.14 -4.85 2.09
C VAL A 155 -7.06 -4.83 0.57
N GLY A 156 -8.18 -4.99 -0.11
CA GLY A 156 -8.28 -4.92 -1.57
C GLY A 156 -8.07 -3.53 -2.16
N GLY A 157 -7.91 -2.52 -1.29
CA GLY A 157 -7.70 -1.14 -1.70
C GLY A 157 -6.45 -0.92 -2.51
N ALA A 158 -5.39 -1.63 -2.17
CA ALA A 158 -4.10 -1.54 -2.85
C ALA A 158 -3.99 -2.47 -4.05
N THR A 159 -4.95 -3.37 -4.26
CA THR A 159 -4.91 -4.22 -5.43
C THR A 159 -5.34 -3.43 -6.65
N GLY A 160 -4.43 -2.72 -7.27
CA GLY A 160 -4.58 -2.11 -8.59
C GLY A 160 -4.86 -3.12 -9.72
N ALA A 161 -5.25 -4.36 -9.37
CA ALA A 161 -5.81 -5.33 -10.29
C ALA A 161 -7.20 -4.83 -10.71
N GLY A 162 -7.20 -3.78 -11.53
CA GLY A 162 -8.37 -3.11 -12.05
C GLY A 162 -9.46 -4.10 -12.47
N GLY A 163 -10.61 -3.95 -11.88
CA GLY A 163 -11.78 -4.77 -12.16
C GLY A 163 -12.87 -4.51 -11.14
N GLU A 164 -14.11 -4.56 -11.58
CA GLU A 164 -15.28 -4.34 -10.72
C GLU A 164 -15.52 -5.50 -9.74
N SER A 165 -14.89 -6.64 -9.95
CA SER A 165 -15.03 -7.80 -9.07
C SER A 165 -14.15 -7.67 -7.85
N PRO A 166 -14.70 -7.87 -6.63
CA PRO A 166 -13.93 -7.91 -5.40
C PRO A 166 -12.86 -9.01 -5.48
N LYS A 167 -11.63 -8.65 -5.17
CA LYS A 167 -10.51 -9.60 -5.10
C LYS A 167 -9.91 -9.53 -3.70
N LEU A 168 -9.61 -10.67 -3.14
CA LEU A 168 -8.97 -10.79 -1.85
C LEU A 168 -7.63 -11.47 -2.03
N LEU A 169 -6.58 -10.84 -1.52
CA LEU A 169 -5.29 -11.50 -1.35
C LEU A 169 -5.30 -12.18 0.02
N LEU A 170 -5.15 -13.49 0.00
CA LEU A 170 -5.12 -14.30 1.20
C LEU A 170 -3.75 -14.95 1.33
N ARG A 171 -3.22 -14.97 2.54
CA ARG A 171 -2.15 -15.89 2.89
C ARG A 171 -2.73 -17.25 3.20
N ARG A 172 -1.94 -18.29 2.96
CA ARG A 172 -2.33 -19.68 3.22
C ARG A 172 -1.20 -20.43 3.92
N GLU A 173 -1.58 -21.17 4.94
CA GLU A 173 -0.74 -22.14 5.61
C GLU A 173 -1.53 -23.43 5.83
N GLY A 174 -1.14 -24.53 5.16
CA GLY A 174 -1.92 -25.76 5.15
C GLY A 174 -3.34 -25.55 4.66
N ASP A 175 -4.32 -25.81 5.53
CA ASP A 175 -5.76 -25.63 5.27
C ASP A 175 -6.33 -24.33 5.86
N GLU A 176 -5.49 -23.46 6.38
CA GLU A 176 -5.91 -22.16 6.89
C GLU A 176 -5.56 -21.02 5.95
N VAL A 177 -6.44 -20.03 5.88
CA VAL A 177 -6.25 -18.79 5.12
C VAL A 177 -6.60 -17.58 5.94
N TRP A 178 -5.91 -16.48 5.71
CA TRP A 178 -6.16 -15.19 6.38
C TRP A 178 -5.75 -14.00 5.50
N ILE A 179 -6.17 -12.80 5.88
CA ILE A 179 -5.66 -11.56 5.30
C ILE A 179 -4.52 -11.06 6.19
N ASP A 180 -3.34 -10.89 5.61
CA ASP A 180 -2.21 -10.21 6.24
C ASP A 180 -2.27 -8.72 5.87
N VAL A 181 -2.82 -7.92 6.78
CA VAL A 181 -3.07 -6.50 6.54
C VAL A 181 -1.78 -5.69 6.48
N SER A 182 -0.73 -6.12 7.20
CA SER A 182 0.53 -5.37 7.30
C SER A 182 1.64 -5.93 6.42
N GLN A 183 1.46 -7.14 5.90
CA GLN A 183 2.52 -7.92 5.22
C GLN A 183 3.80 -8.06 6.07
N ASP A 184 3.66 -8.08 7.39
CA ASP A 184 4.78 -8.20 8.32
C ASP A 184 5.14 -9.66 8.65
N GLU A 185 4.30 -10.62 8.28
CA GLU A 185 4.60 -12.02 8.47
C GLU A 185 5.60 -12.48 7.40
N PRO A 186 6.73 -13.10 7.78
CA PRO A 186 7.68 -13.61 6.81
C PRO A 186 7.03 -14.64 5.90
N GLU A 187 7.32 -14.58 4.61
CA GLU A 187 7.01 -15.67 3.68
C GLU A 187 7.82 -16.89 4.12
N ASN A 188 7.16 -17.87 4.70
CA ASN A 188 7.72 -19.11 5.22
C ASN A 188 8.51 -18.98 6.54
N ALA A 189 7.80 -19.12 7.64
CA ALA A 189 8.40 -19.77 8.79
C ALA A 189 8.17 -21.28 8.68
#